data_5cee812413cc4329b805c269aa2c51bb
#
_entry.id   5cee812413cc4329b805c269aa2c51bb
#
_cell.length_a   1.000
_cell.length_b   1.000
_cell.length_c   1.000
_cell.angle_alpha   90.00
_cell.angle_beta   90.00
_cell.angle_gamma   90.00
#
_symmetry.space_group_name_H-M   'P 1'
#
loop_
_entity.id
_entity.type
_entity.pdbx_description
1 polymer ?
#
loop_
_entity_poly.entity_id
_entity_poly.type
_entity_poly.pdbx_seq_one_letter_code
_entity_poly.pdbx_strand_id
1 'polypeptide(L)'
;MRTPTSMMTRSMLQGAALVFGLSVAAGSVQAQELRDQYHQAPRDTVSQEVYDGWKQFNLNCARCHGEDVQGTTIAPHLVLSLKPEGPIKTKELFLQTVCAGRPDKGMPSWCALGMEPATIDKIYAYVKGRSDAKLAPGRPALKPGA
;
A
#
# COMPACT_ATOMS: atom_id res chain seq x y z
N MET A 1 -89.17 2.76 -42.58
CA MET A 1 -88.29 3.91 -42.95
C MET A 1 -87.28 4.13 -41.87
N ARG A 2 -86.00 4.11 -42.26
CA ARG A 2 -84.82 4.66 -41.59
C ARG A 2 -84.44 4.12 -40.20
N THR A 3 -83.45 3.30 -40.19
CA THR A 3 -82.45 3.06 -39.11
C THR A 3 -81.73 4.34 -38.72
N PRO A 4 -81.16 4.39 -37.47
CA PRO A 4 -79.72 4.60 -37.41
C PRO A 4 -79.01 3.76 -36.38
N THR A 5 -77.96 3.22 -36.83
CA THR A 5 -76.57 3.09 -36.46
C THR A 5 -76.22 3.27 -35.02
N SER A 6 -75.87 2.18 -34.34
CA SER A 6 -75.20 2.14 -33.03
C SER A 6 -73.68 2.30 -33.27
N MET A 7 -73.11 3.36 -32.70
CA MET A 7 -71.70 3.57 -32.58
C MET A 7 -71.12 2.78 -31.38
N MET A 8 -70.30 1.80 -31.71
CA MET A 8 -69.42 1.08 -30.78
C MET A 8 -68.28 2.00 -30.33
N THR A 9 -68.28 2.38 -29.07
CA THR A 9 -67.16 2.97 -28.40
C THR A 9 -66.15 1.86 -28.04
N ARG A 10 -65.03 1.85 -28.72
CA ARG A 10 -63.88 1.02 -28.35
C ARG A 10 -63.16 1.68 -27.20
N SER A 11 -63.22 1.04 -26.03
CA SER A 11 -62.39 1.35 -24.90
C SER A 11 -60.98 0.93 -25.17
N MET A 12 -60.07 1.90 -25.33
CA MET A 12 -58.63 1.65 -25.33
C MET A 12 -58.13 1.50 -23.91
N LEU A 13 -57.89 0.29 -23.46
CA LEU A 13 -57.01 0.01 -22.36
C LEU A 13 -55.58 0.14 -22.87
N GLN A 14 -54.99 1.30 -22.63
CA GLN A 14 -53.54 1.43 -22.76
C GLN A 14 -52.90 0.95 -21.47
N GLY A 15 -52.16 -0.14 -21.59
CA GLY A 15 -51.39 -0.71 -20.49
C GLY A 15 -50.29 0.23 -20.01
N ALA A 16 -50.30 0.45 -18.73
CA ALA A 16 -49.15 0.98 -18.03
C ALA A 16 -48.08 -0.10 -17.97
N ALA A 17 -47.15 -0.08 -18.92
CA ALA A 17 -45.94 -0.90 -18.86
C ALA A 17 -44.97 -0.31 -17.87
N LEU A 18 -44.72 -1.07 -16.87
CA LEU A 18 -43.63 -1.08 -15.89
C LEU A 18 -42.35 -0.39 -16.34
N VAL A 19 -41.98 0.66 -15.64
CA VAL A 19 -40.58 1.09 -15.50
C VAL A 19 -40.15 0.68 -14.11
N PHE A 20 -39.86 -0.60 -13.92
CA PHE A 20 -39.16 -1.14 -12.77
C PHE A 20 -37.86 -1.75 -13.28
N GLY A 21 -36.78 -1.04 -13.16
CA GLY A 21 -35.48 -1.58 -13.47
C GLY A 21 -34.51 -0.51 -13.96
N LEU A 22 -33.82 0.14 -13.05
CA LEU A 22 -32.42 0.58 -13.16
C LEU A 22 -32.05 1.53 -12.01
N SER A 23 -32.08 1.03 -10.79
CA SER A 23 -31.61 1.85 -9.65
C SER A 23 -30.55 1.15 -8.79
N VAL A 24 -29.96 0.04 -9.26
CA VAL A 24 -29.00 -0.73 -8.43
C VAL A 24 -27.54 -0.50 -8.84
N ALA A 25 -27.27 0.16 -9.96
CA ALA A 25 -25.90 0.30 -10.46
C ALA A 25 -25.12 1.50 -9.92
N ALA A 26 -25.79 2.52 -9.34
CA ALA A 26 -25.10 3.76 -8.92
C ALA A 26 -24.33 3.62 -7.59
N GLY A 27 -24.76 2.72 -6.71
CA GLY A 27 -24.13 2.56 -5.40
C GLY A 27 -22.77 1.86 -5.42
N SER A 28 -22.53 0.98 -6.40
CA SER A 28 -21.27 0.24 -6.51
C SER A 28 -20.12 1.09 -7.08
N VAL A 29 -20.43 2.02 -7.97
CA VAL A 29 -19.42 2.92 -8.57
C VAL A 29 -18.89 3.90 -7.53
N GLN A 30 -19.76 4.47 -6.70
CA GLN A 30 -19.36 5.43 -5.65
C GLN A 30 -18.52 4.78 -4.55
N ALA A 31 -18.82 3.52 -4.18
CA ALA A 31 -18.03 2.78 -3.19
C ALA A 31 -16.63 2.42 -3.72
N GLN A 32 -16.52 2.15 -5.01
CA GLN A 32 -15.25 1.90 -5.68
C GLN A 32 -14.39 3.18 -5.75
N GLU A 33 -14.99 4.29 -6.13
CA GLU A 33 -14.33 5.60 -6.23
C GLU A 33 -13.81 6.10 -4.87
N LEU A 34 -14.59 5.93 -3.80
CA LEU A 34 -14.15 6.21 -2.42
C LEU A 34 -12.97 5.31 -2.00
N ARG A 35 -12.99 4.04 -2.38
CA ARG A 35 -11.93 3.09 -2.10
C ARG A 35 -10.64 3.45 -2.84
N ASP A 36 -10.76 3.85 -4.09
CA ASP A 36 -9.63 4.26 -4.92
C ASP A 36 -9.03 5.58 -4.44
N GLN A 37 -9.83 6.49 -3.91
CA GLN A 37 -9.37 7.75 -3.36
C GLN A 37 -8.45 7.56 -2.13
N TYR A 38 -8.74 6.58 -1.26
CA TYR A 38 -7.86 6.22 -0.14
C TYR A 38 -6.61 5.44 -0.57
N HIS A 39 -6.63 4.80 -1.75
CA HIS A 39 -5.51 4.05 -2.29
C HIS A 39 -4.69 4.81 -3.32
N GLN A 40 -5.13 5.99 -3.74
CA GLN A 40 -4.47 6.84 -4.75
C GLN A 40 -3.59 7.95 -4.15
N ALA A 41 -3.18 7.84 -2.88
CA ALA A 41 -2.09 8.70 -2.41
C ALA A 41 -0.91 8.59 -3.39
N PRO A 42 -0.33 9.71 -3.85
CA PRO A 42 0.83 9.64 -4.72
C PRO A 42 1.91 8.80 -4.04
N ARG A 43 2.23 7.67 -4.66
CA ARG A 43 3.27 6.78 -4.15
C ARG A 43 4.59 7.22 -4.76
N ASP A 44 5.61 7.35 -3.93
CA ASP A 44 6.95 7.52 -4.45
C ASP A 44 7.31 6.35 -5.38
N THR A 45 7.80 6.68 -6.57
CA THR A 45 8.29 5.67 -7.50
C THR A 45 9.75 5.39 -7.25
N VAL A 46 10.09 4.12 -7.09
CA VAL A 46 11.44 3.66 -6.71
C VAL A 46 12.00 2.63 -7.68
N SER A 47 13.32 2.43 -7.61
CA SER A 47 14.00 1.33 -8.31
C SER A 47 13.56 -0.03 -7.76
N GLN A 48 13.82 -1.10 -8.53
CA GLN A 48 13.58 -2.48 -8.10
C GLN A 48 14.31 -2.80 -6.79
N GLU A 49 15.54 -2.32 -6.63
CA GLU A 49 16.34 -2.51 -5.42
C GLU A 49 15.65 -1.96 -4.17
N VAL A 50 15.20 -0.71 -4.22
CA VAL A 50 14.51 -0.06 -3.10
C VAL A 50 13.16 -0.72 -2.82
N TYR A 51 12.42 -1.12 -3.87
CA TYR A 51 11.17 -1.83 -3.72
C TYR A 51 11.34 -3.20 -3.06
N ASP A 52 12.36 -3.96 -3.47
CA ASP A 52 12.71 -5.22 -2.83
C ASP A 52 13.13 -5.01 -1.38
N GLY A 53 13.90 -3.97 -1.10
CA GLY A 53 14.27 -3.56 0.25
C GLY A 53 13.05 -3.25 1.12
N TRP A 54 12.08 -2.53 0.60
CA TRP A 54 10.79 -2.29 1.27
C TRP A 54 10.07 -3.60 1.60
N LYS A 55 9.97 -4.54 0.63
CA LYS A 55 9.36 -5.85 0.87
C LYS A 55 10.07 -6.62 1.97
N GLN A 56 11.39 -6.71 1.89
CA GLN A 56 12.20 -7.45 2.85
C GLN A 56 12.15 -6.83 4.25
N PHE A 57 12.14 -5.50 4.34
CA PHE A 57 11.95 -4.81 5.60
C PHE A 57 10.61 -5.16 6.23
N ASN A 58 9.51 -5.10 5.48
CA ASN A 58 8.18 -5.39 6.02
C ASN A 58 8.02 -6.86 6.43
N LEU A 59 8.64 -7.79 5.72
CA LEU A 59 8.61 -9.21 6.06
C LEU A 59 9.39 -9.54 7.33
N ASN A 60 10.55 -8.91 7.54
CA ASN A 60 11.51 -9.36 8.53
C ASN A 60 11.73 -8.38 9.70
N CYS A 61 11.56 -7.08 9.46
CA CYS A 61 12.00 -6.03 10.38
C CYS A 61 10.84 -5.23 10.99
N ALA A 62 9.77 -4.99 10.22
CA ALA A 62 8.67 -4.10 10.59
C ALA A 62 7.94 -4.55 11.85
N ARG A 63 7.90 -5.84 12.14
CA ARG A 63 7.30 -6.39 13.37
C ARG A 63 7.86 -5.72 14.64
N CYS A 64 9.15 -5.41 14.64
CA CYS A 64 9.82 -4.78 15.77
C CYS A 64 10.07 -3.29 15.53
N HIS A 65 10.53 -2.92 14.31
CA HIS A 65 10.90 -1.54 14.00
C HIS A 65 9.74 -0.67 13.47
N GLY A 66 8.53 -1.23 13.44
CA GLY A 66 7.34 -0.54 12.94
C GLY A 66 7.30 -0.42 11.42
N GLU A 67 6.11 -0.31 10.88
CA GLU A 67 5.93 0.09 9.50
C GLU A 67 6.55 1.45 9.27
N ASP A 68 7.03 1.69 8.07
CA ASP A 68 7.70 2.96 7.71
C ASP A 68 8.94 3.30 8.52
N VAL A 69 9.57 2.30 9.15
CA VAL A 69 10.82 2.41 9.92
C VAL A 69 10.77 3.36 11.11
N GLN A 70 9.58 3.64 11.63
CA GLN A 70 9.34 4.62 12.69
C GLN A 70 9.58 4.12 14.12
N GLY A 71 9.98 2.85 14.27
CA GLY A 71 10.20 2.26 15.57
C GLY A 71 8.89 1.86 16.27
N THR A 72 9.06 1.19 17.41
CA THR A 72 7.99 0.79 18.33
C THR A 72 8.50 0.90 19.77
N THR A 73 7.72 0.42 20.73
CA THR A 73 8.18 0.33 22.14
C THR A 73 9.30 -0.69 22.36
N ILE A 74 9.50 -1.62 21.41
CA ILE A 74 10.48 -2.71 21.54
C ILE A 74 11.74 -2.52 20.66
N ALA A 75 11.69 -1.63 19.66
CA ALA A 75 12.83 -1.41 18.77
C ALA A 75 12.92 0.05 18.31
N PRO A 76 14.14 0.56 18.04
CA PRO A 76 14.37 1.97 17.80
C PRO A 76 13.79 2.44 16.47
N HIS A 77 13.54 3.75 16.40
CA HIS A 77 13.15 4.50 15.22
C HIS A 77 14.35 4.62 14.25
N LEU A 78 14.34 3.82 13.17
CA LEU A 78 15.48 3.73 12.27
C LEU A 78 15.68 4.97 11.40
N VAL A 79 14.63 5.75 11.15
CA VAL A 79 14.77 7.06 10.48
C VAL A 79 15.74 7.94 11.26
N LEU A 80 15.66 7.94 12.59
CA LEU A 80 16.57 8.70 13.43
C LEU A 80 17.93 8.01 13.57
N SER A 81 17.94 6.68 13.62
CA SER A 81 19.19 5.92 13.79
C SER A 81 20.18 6.10 12.64
N LEU A 82 19.68 6.35 11.40
CA LEU A 82 20.49 6.51 10.20
C LEU A 82 20.77 7.98 9.83
N LYS A 83 20.36 8.94 10.67
CA LYS A 83 20.77 10.34 10.50
C LYS A 83 22.29 10.51 10.72
N PRO A 84 22.90 11.60 10.22
CA PRO A 84 24.34 11.85 10.44
C PRO A 84 24.76 11.84 11.90
N GLU A 85 23.88 12.26 12.81
CA GLU A 85 24.08 12.27 14.26
C GLU A 85 23.63 10.97 14.94
N GLY A 86 22.98 10.07 14.18
CA GLY A 86 22.45 8.81 14.69
C GLY A 86 23.53 7.76 14.96
N PRO A 87 23.19 6.67 15.65
CA PRO A 87 24.15 5.62 16.00
C PRO A 87 24.58 4.74 14.83
N ILE A 88 23.87 4.75 13.69
CA ILE A 88 24.12 3.94 12.50
C ILE A 88 24.41 4.87 11.30
N LYS A 89 25.59 5.48 11.29
CA LYS A 89 25.93 6.57 10.38
C LYS A 89 26.30 6.10 8.96
N THR A 90 26.78 4.88 8.83
CA THR A 90 27.30 4.35 7.56
C THR A 90 26.58 3.09 7.13
N LYS A 91 26.67 2.79 5.84
CA LYS A 91 26.13 1.58 5.24
C LYS A 91 26.78 0.33 5.86
N GLU A 92 28.10 0.34 6.01
CA GLU A 92 28.88 -0.77 6.57
C GLU A 92 28.43 -1.08 7.98
N LEU A 93 28.22 -0.04 8.80
CA LEU A 93 27.75 -0.21 10.17
C LEU A 93 26.30 -0.75 10.22
N PHE A 94 25.47 -0.35 9.27
CA PHE A 94 24.12 -0.92 9.13
C PHE A 94 24.18 -2.41 8.77
N LEU A 95 24.92 -2.78 7.72
CA LEU A 95 25.09 -4.15 7.31
C LEU A 95 25.66 -5.02 8.45
N GLN A 96 26.73 -4.56 9.09
CA GLN A 96 27.32 -5.25 10.24
C GLN A 96 26.30 -5.44 11.38
N THR A 97 25.55 -4.38 11.73
CA THR A 97 24.56 -4.43 12.81
C THR A 97 23.44 -5.42 12.50
N VAL A 98 22.91 -5.41 11.29
CA VAL A 98 21.83 -6.32 10.88
C VAL A 98 22.33 -7.76 10.78
N CYS A 99 23.53 -7.94 10.19
CA CYS A 99 24.12 -9.26 10.02
C CYS A 99 24.41 -9.93 11.37
N ALA A 100 25.08 -9.23 12.27
CA ALA A 100 25.41 -9.74 13.60
C ALA A 100 24.22 -9.78 14.55
N GLY A 101 23.23 -8.89 14.34
CA GLY A 101 22.12 -8.71 15.27
C GLY A 101 22.53 -8.09 16.59
N ARG A 102 21.61 -8.14 17.54
CA ARG A 102 21.78 -7.80 18.96
C ARG A 102 20.93 -8.77 19.77
N PRO A 103 21.33 -10.06 19.87
CA PRO A 103 20.52 -11.10 20.51
C PRO A 103 20.18 -10.79 21.97
N ASP A 104 21.09 -10.14 22.67
CA ASP A 104 20.92 -9.62 24.04
C ASP A 104 19.77 -8.59 24.16
N LYS A 105 19.38 -7.96 23.05
CA LYS A 105 18.29 -6.98 22.93
C LYS A 105 17.11 -7.49 22.10
N GLY A 106 17.08 -8.77 21.79
CA GLY A 106 16.01 -9.39 21.01
C GLY A 106 16.09 -9.18 19.49
N MET A 107 17.15 -8.56 18.97
CA MET A 107 17.35 -8.45 17.51
C MET A 107 18.13 -9.68 17.00
N PRO A 108 17.55 -10.49 16.10
CA PRO A 108 18.22 -11.68 15.58
C PRO A 108 19.51 -11.38 14.82
N SER A 109 20.44 -12.33 14.80
CA SER A 109 21.62 -12.33 13.91
C SER A 109 21.17 -12.79 12.52
N TRP A 110 20.77 -11.86 11.67
CA TRP A 110 20.09 -12.17 10.42
C TRP A 110 20.94 -12.99 9.45
N CYS A 111 22.28 -12.76 9.38
CA CYS A 111 23.14 -13.60 8.57
C CYS A 111 23.24 -15.04 9.08
N ALA A 112 23.22 -15.24 10.39
CA ALA A 112 23.19 -16.59 10.97
C ALA A 112 21.87 -17.33 10.67
N LEU A 113 20.79 -16.57 10.41
CA LEU A 113 19.50 -17.10 9.99
C LEU A 113 19.40 -17.26 8.46
N GLY A 114 20.48 -17.03 7.71
CA GLY A 114 20.54 -17.24 6.27
C GLY A 114 20.14 -16.02 5.42
N MET A 115 19.99 -14.82 6.02
CA MET A 115 19.76 -13.62 5.21
C MET A 115 21.06 -13.21 4.50
N GLU A 116 21.00 -13.17 3.18
CA GLU A 116 22.12 -12.76 2.33
C GLU A 116 22.49 -11.28 2.54
N PRO A 117 23.78 -10.92 2.59
CA PRO A 117 24.22 -9.52 2.69
C PRO A 117 23.63 -8.61 1.59
N ALA A 118 23.44 -9.13 0.39
CA ALA A 118 22.80 -8.41 -0.71
C ALA A 118 21.33 -8.06 -0.41
N THR A 119 20.62 -8.88 0.37
CA THR A 119 19.27 -8.59 0.84
C THR A 119 19.28 -7.48 1.89
N ILE A 120 20.26 -7.51 2.80
CA ILE A 120 20.44 -6.46 3.82
C ILE A 120 20.78 -5.12 3.14
N ASP A 121 21.53 -5.16 2.05
CA ASP A 121 21.88 -3.99 1.25
C ASP A 121 20.64 -3.31 0.63
N LYS A 122 19.73 -4.10 0.08
CA LYS A 122 18.44 -3.60 -0.42
C LYS A 122 17.59 -3.00 0.72
N ILE A 123 17.56 -3.67 1.89
CA ILE A 123 16.88 -3.14 3.08
C ILE A 123 17.49 -1.78 3.48
N TYR A 124 18.82 -1.66 3.46
CA TYR A 124 19.50 -0.40 3.73
C TYR A 124 19.06 0.71 2.76
N ALA A 125 19.01 0.42 1.45
CA ALA A 125 18.59 1.39 0.46
C ALA A 125 17.18 1.96 0.75
N TYR A 126 16.24 1.11 1.14
CA TYR A 126 14.90 1.53 1.57
C TYR A 126 14.94 2.36 2.85
N VAL A 127 15.55 1.84 3.92
CA VAL A 127 15.60 2.49 5.24
C VAL A 127 16.32 3.84 5.17
N LYS A 128 17.40 3.91 4.39
CA LYS A 128 18.15 5.16 4.16
C LYS A 128 17.33 6.18 3.38
N GLY A 129 16.61 5.74 2.34
CA GLY A 129 15.67 6.60 1.61
C GLY A 129 14.62 7.22 2.51
N ARG A 130 14.08 6.46 3.48
CA ARG A 130 13.17 6.95 4.51
C ARG A 130 13.87 7.94 5.46
N SER A 131 15.06 7.60 5.91
CA SER A 131 15.86 8.46 6.83
C SER A 131 16.23 9.80 6.20
N ASP A 132 16.53 9.80 4.89
CA ASP A 132 16.89 11.01 4.14
C ASP A 132 15.67 11.84 3.71
N ALA A 133 14.45 11.41 4.06
CA ALA A 133 13.18 12.01 3.62
C ALA A 133 13.00 12.01 2.09
N LYS A 134 13.67 11.09 1.39
CA LYS A 134 13.53 10.88 -0.06
C LYS A 134 12.36 9.95 -0.41
N LEU A 135 11.82 9.25 0.59
CA LEU A 135 10.68 8.36 0.47
C LEU A 135 9.63 8.73 1.52
N ALA A 136 8.40 8.93 1.06
CA ALA A 136 7.25 9.11 1.92
C ALA A 136 6.85 7.81 2.64
N PRO A 137 6.07 7.88 3.74
CA PRO A 137 5.46 6.72 4.36
C PRO A 137 4.58 5.93 3.39
N GLY A 138 4.43 4.64 3.68
CA GLY A 138 3.58 3.74 2.92
C GLY A 138 4.33 2.91 1.87
N ARG A 139 3.55 2.14 1.12
CA ARG A 139 4.09 1.27 0.08
C ARG A 139 4.54 2.08 -1.13
N PRO A 140 5.82 2.04 -1.53
CA PRO A 140 6.28 2.66 -2.76
C PRO A 140 5.73 1.93 -4.01
N ALA A 141 5.77 2.60 -5.15
CA ALA A 141 5.50 2.00 -6.45
C ALA A 141 6.80 1.78 -7.22
N LEU A 142 6.84 0.75 -8.07
CA LEU A 142 7.96 0.57 -8.99
C LEU A 142 7.95 1.64 -10.08
N LYS A 143 9.13 2.12 -10.47
CA LYS A 143 9.26 2.91 -11.69
C LYS A 143 8.86 2.07 -12.89
N PRO A 144 8.13 2.64 -13.87
CA PRO A 144 7.86 1.95 -15.12
C PRO A 144 9.16 1.52 -15.79
N GLY A 145 9.30 0.23 -16.14
CA GLY A 145 10.48 -0.32 -16.80
C GLY A 145 11.70 -0.56 -15.88
N ALA A 146 11.51 -0.57 -14.56
CA ALA A 146 12.57 -0.93 -13.60
C ALA A 146 12.68 -2.43 -13.42
#